data_ba8b8e08e7c3403e16d657deab58c61f
#
_entry.id   ba8b8e08e7c3403e16d657deab58c61f
#
_cell.length_a   1.000
_cell.length_b   1.000
_cell.length_c   1.000
_cell.angle_alpha   90.00
_cell.angle_beta   90.00
_cell.angle_gamma   90.00
#
_symmetry.space_group_name_H-M   'P 1'
#
loop_
_entity.id
_entity.type
_entity.pdbx_description
1 polymer ?
#
loop_
_entity_poly.entity_id
_entity_poly.type
_entity_poly.pdbx_seq_one_letter_code
_entity_poly.pdbx_strand_id
1 'polypeptide(L)'
;MLFRKAKNILSVCPKTGKYLGRNRRYRCLIWLFPIAGLLSLIWFLIRVVPKPSRATYPCQRVAAPLASSFIVWITGLIASTLAYHKARRYLRQSRCVIAGICIAVSVMAVWWSLSVTNNDSAAAFTPTDMPNSPIGVAKGIHPGRVVWIRDSAATSWDGSTGHWWDDNNTNQNVVDLMMSKVIQTLTGQTSDTKAWDALFRHFNRTKGFGDIGYRQGERIVIKPNMNQDRTVDGWSKGRGLPSPHLVYSLVDQLINVAGVPGQAITVCDASRYIGDPIYNKIRSNPDSNFQNVRFVVDPSTAGRGRIGAKRDRNNPIHFGNANIADKGNVNIPQCYTQAKYFINMAHLRPHSRGGVTLCAKNHFGSTYFPSRDDWTPAPLHNYMGKTKSMTSYNCLVDLIGHKHLGGKTLLYMIDGLYGARNQENNVIKYVSFGDDWSSSIFASQDPVAIDSVGLDFLRHENKLNQAMVDVSGNPDNYMHEAALADNPPSGTFYDPEGDGTRLASLGVHEHWNNPTDKQYSRNLGTGKGIELVVPR
;
A
#
# COMPACT_ATOMS: atom_id res chain seq x y z
N MET A 1 -17.58 -6.45 -17.50
CA MET A 1 -17.44 -7.83 -17.99
C MET A 1 -18.77 -8.59 -18.20
N LEU A 2 -19.85 -8.22 -17.54
CA LEU A 2 -21.18 -8.87 -17.67
C LEU A 2 -21.90 -8.57 -18.99
N PHE A 3 -21.72 -7.41 -19.61
CA PHE A 3 -22.39 -7.05 -20.87
C PHE A 3 -21.81 -7.70 -22.14
N ARG A 4 -20.56 -8.17 -22.13
CA ARG A 4 -19.98 -8.90 -23.28
C ARG A 4 -20.41 -10.38 -23.37
N LYS A 5 -20.92 -10.98 -22.29
CA LYS A 5 -21.46 -12.34 -22.26
C LYS A 5 -22.95 -12.45 -22.58
N ALA A 6 -23.68 -11.34 -22.63
CA ALA A 6 -25.11 -11.34 -22.96
C ALA A 6 -25.42 -11.67 -24.42
N LYS A 7 -24.46 -11.53 -25.35
CA LYS A 7 -24.66 -11.84 -26.77
C LYS A 7 -24.80 -13.33 -27.11
N ASN A 8 -24.43 -14.22 -26.18
CA ASN A 8 -24.47 -15.68 -26.40
C ASN A 8 -25.63 -16.39 -25.68
N ILE A 9 -26.65 -15.67 -25.22
CA ILE A 9 -27.79 -16.23 -24.48
C ILE A 9 -28.87 -16.78 -25.41
N LEU A 10 -28.85 -16.40 -26.68
CA LEU A 10 -29.80 -16.87 -27.71
C LEU A 10 -29.03 -17.65 -28.77
N SER A 11 -29.07 -18.97 -28.70
CA SER A 11 -28.53 -19.81 -29.76
C SER A 11 -29.59 -19.91 -30.88
N VAL A 12 -29.22 -19.48 -32.07
CA VAL A 12 -30.01 -19.63 -33.29
C VAL A 12 -29.46 -20.83 -34.05
N CYS A 13 -30.32 -21.73 -34.51
CA CYS A 13 -29.91 -22.86 -35.31
C CYS A 13 -29.32 -22.38 -36.66
N PRO A 14 -28.05 -22.73 -37.01
CA PRO A 14 -27.40 -22.24 -38.22
C PRO A 14 -28.07 -22.68 -39.52
N LYS A 15 -28.88 -23.75 -39.50
CA LYS A 15 -29.55 -24.31 -40.69
C LYS A 15 -30.98 -23.81 -40.89
N THR A 16 -31.67 -23.37 -39.87
CA THR A 16 -33.12 -23.08 -39.95
C THR A 16 -33.48 -21.67 -39.47
N GLY A 17 -32.55 -20.87 -38.93
CA GLY A 17 -32.81 -19.55 -38.37
C GLY A 17 -33.74 -19.50 -37.15
N LYS A 18 -34.21 -20.65 -36.66
CA LYS A 18 -35.12 -20.71 -35.51
C LYS A 18 -34.35 -20.63 -34.18
N TYR A 19 -34.87 -19.85 -33.23
CA TYR A 19 -34.34 -19.74 -31.88
C TYR A 19 -34.44 -21.08 -31.12
N LEU A 20 -33.30 -21.65 -30.77
CA LEU A 20 -33.17 -22.76 -29.83
C LEU A 20 -33.29 -22.21 -28.42
N GLY A 21 -34.30 -22.64 -27.70
CA GLY A 21 -34.69 -22.08 -26.40
C GLY A 21 -33.55 -21.86 -25.39
N ARG A 22 -33.79 -20.93 -24.49
CA ARG A 22 -32.90 -20.46 -23.40
C ARG A 22 -32.24 -21.64 -22.65
N ASN A 23 -30.93 -21.70 -22.61
CA ASN A 23 -30.15 -22.78 -21.99
C ASN A 23 -30.53 -22.95 -20.50
N ARG A 24 -30.92 -24.15 -20.12
CA ARG A 24 -31.47 -24.51 -18.77
C ARG A 24 -30.51 -24.12 -17.61
N ARG A 25 -29.23 -24.09 -17.87
CA ARG A 25 -28.20 -23.75 -16.86
C ARG A 25 -28.26 -22.30 -16.35
N TYR A 26 -28.77 -21.34 -17.13
CA TYR A 26 -28.89 -19.92 -16.71
C TYR A 26 -30.19 -19.64 -15.94
N ARG A 27 -31.16 -20.52 -15.95
CA ARG A 27 -32.41 -20.35 -15.17
C ARG A 27 -32.19 -20.45 -13.67
N CYS A 28 -31.21 -21.24 -13.22
CA CYS A 28 -30.89 -21.35 -11.79
C CYS A 28 -30.16 -20.12 -11.24
N LEU A 29 -29.34 -19.46 -12.06
CA LEU A 29 -28.59 -18.26 -11.64
C LEU A 29 -29.48 -17.04 -11.36
N ILE A 30 -30.62 -16.92 -12.04
CA ILE A 30 -31.57 -15.81 -11.85
C ILE A 30 -32.25 -15.88 -10.47
N TRP A 31 -32.37 -17.08 -9.90
CA TRP A 31 -32.99 -17.30 -8.60
C TRP A 31 -32.01 -17.24 -7.43
N LEU A 32 -30.72 -17.22 -7.69
CA LEU A 32 -29.69 -17.19 -6.65
C LEU A 32 -29.81 -15.93 -5.76
N PHE A 33 -29.93 -14.75 -6.35
CA PHE A 33 -30.07 -13.50 -5.58
C PHE A 33 -31.36 -13.41 -4.77
N PRO A 34 -32.57 -13.66 -5.34
CA PRO A 34 -33.80 -13.66 -4.55
C PRO A 34 -33.78 -14.67 -3.40
N ILE A 35 -33.26 -15.88 -3.63
CA ILE A 35 -33.21 -16.90 -2.60
C ILE A 35 -32.20 -16.53 -1.52
N ALA A 36 -30.99 -16.13 -1.90
CA ALA A 36 -29.96 -15.72 -0.95
C ALA A 36 -30.39 -14.48 -0.13
N GLY A 37 -31.01 -13.49 -0.78
CA GLY A 37 -31.55 -12.30 -0.13
C GLY A 37 -32.67 -12.61 0.85
N LEU A 38 -33.61 -13.47 0.46
CA LEU A 38 -34.70 -13.91 1.35
C LEU A 38 -34.16 -14.69 2.57
N LEU A 39 -33.25 -15.62 2.35
CA LEU A 39 -32.63 -16.38 3.44
C LEU A 39 -31.84 -15.47 4.39
N SER A 40 -31.12 -14.49 3.85
CA SER A 40 -30.39 -13.50 4.63
C SER A 40 -31.34 -12.62 5.45
N LEU A 41 -32.48 -12.21 4.87
CA LEU A 41 -33.49 -11.44 5.59
C LEU A 41 -34.12 -12.25 6.72
N ILE A 42 -34.52 -13.50 6.47
CA ILE A 42 -35.08 -14.39 7.49
C ILE A 42 -34.08 -14.61 8.62
N TRP A 43 -32.82 -14.91 8.27
CA TRP A 43 -31.75 -15.12 9.24
C TRP A 43 -31.50 -13.86 10.08
N PHE A 44 -31.48 -12.69 9.46
CA PHE A 44 -31.29 -11.41 10.13
C PHE A 44 -32.45 -11.16 11.12
N LEU A 45 -33.70 -11.32 10.69
CA LEU A 45 -34.88 -11.11 11.54
C LEU A 45 -34.92 -12.05 12.74
N ILE A 46 -34.68 -13.35 12.54
CA ILE A 46 -34.70 -14.36 13.63
C ILE A 46 -33.63 -14.06 14.69
N ARG A 47 -32.47 -13.53 14.29
CA ARG A 47 -31.34 -13.31 15.19
C ARG A 47 -31.33 -11.95 15.84
N VAL A 48 -31.72 -10.91 15.12
CA VAL A 48 -31.57 -9.51 15.55
C VAL A 48 -32.84 -8.99 16.25
N VAL A 49 -34.03 -9.35 15.79
CA VAL A 49 -35.28 -8.87 16.39
C VAL A 49 -35.40 -9.25 17.89
N PRO A 50 -35.11 -10.51 18.29
CA PRO A 50 -35.20 -10.88 19.71
C PRO A 50 -34.07 -10.28 20.58
N LYS A 51 -32.93 -9.90 19.98
CA LYS A 51 -31.79 -9.33 20.70
C LYS A 51 -31.00 -8.39 19.78
N PRO A 52 -31.34 -7.08 19.76
CA PRO A 52 -30.75 -6.09 18.83
C PRO A 52 -29.23 -5.99 18.87
N SER A 53 -28.60 -6.24 20.04
CA SER A 53 -27.13 -6.25 20.18
C SER A 53 -26.42 -7.29 19.30
N ARG A 54 -27.14 -8.27 18.75
CA ARG A 54 -26.58 -9.26 17.82
C ARG A 54 -26.39 -8.72 16.39
N ALA A 55 -26.94 -7.57 16.06
CA ALA A 55 -26.73 -6.92 14.77
C ALA A 55 -25.23 -6.67 14.45
N THR A 56 -24.42 -6.53 15.50
CA THR A 56 -22.97 -6.27 15.38
C THR A 56 -22.12 -7.53 15.11
N TYR A 57 -22.70 -8.72 15.19
CA TYR A 57 -21.95 -9.96 14.97
C TYR A 57 -21.48 -10.11 13.51
N PRO A 58 -20.27 -10.68 13.24
CA PRO A 58 -19.73 -10.81 11.91
C PRO A 58 -20.66 -11.47 10.90
N CYS A 59 -21.40 -12.53 11.32
CA CYS A 59 -22.36 -13.20 10.47
C CYS A 59 -23.58 -12.35 10.11
N GLN A 60 -23.97 -11.41 10.96
CA GLN A 60 -25.06 -10.48 10.69
C GLN A 60 -24.61 -9.30 9.81
N ARG A 61 -23.36 -8.89 9.90
CA ARG A 61 -22.75 -7.88 9.03
C ARG A 61 -22.71 -8.33 7.55
N VAL A 62 -22.60 -9.64 7.30
CA VAL A 62 -22.69 -10.19 5.94
C VAL A 62 -24.15 -10.34 5.49
N ALA A 63 -25.05 -10.71 6.39
CA ALA A 63 -26.46 -10.93 6.06
C ALA A 63 -27.25 -9.62 5.88
N ALA A 64 -26.93 -8.56 6.61
CA ALA A 64 -27.67 -7.30 6.57
C ALA A 64 -27.65 -6.59 5.20
N PRO A 65 -26.53 -6.45 4.47
CA PRO A 65 -26.52 -5.87 3.13
C PRO A 65 -27.34 -6.68 2.11
N LEU A 66 -27.29 -8.02 2.17
CA LEU A 66 -28.07 -8.88 1.30
C LEU A 66 -29.57 -8.79 1.62
N ALA A 67 -29.93 -8.71 2.89
CA ALA A 67 -31.31 -8.55 3.34
C ALA A 67 -31.89 -7.20 2.92
N SER A 68 -31.13 -6.09 3.10
CA SER A 68 -31.56 -4.75 2.70
C SER A 68 -31.68 -4.61 1.17
N SER A 69 -30.71 -5.12 0.41
CA SER A 69 -30.78 -5.13 -1.07
C SER A 69 -31.98 -5.94 -1.57
N PHE A 70 -32.33 -7.05 -0.91
CA PHE A 70 -33.49 -7.84 -1.23
C PHE A 70 -34.80 -7.08 -0.95
N ILE A 71 -34.90 -6.35 0.16
CA ILE A 71 -36.08 -5.52 0.49
C ILE A 71 -36.28 -4.46 -0.58
N VAL A 72 -35.24 -3.72 -0.96
CA VAL A 72 -35.29 -2.69 -1.99
C VAL A 72 -35.70 -3.29 -3.34
N TRP A 73 -35.11 -4.43 -3.70
CA TRP A 73 -35.43 -5.13 -4.95
C TRP A 73 -36.89 -5.58 -5.01
N ILE A 74 -37.43 -6.19 -3.93
CA ILE A 74 -38.81 -6.70 -3.91
C ILE A 74 -39.83 -5.54 -3.87
N THR A 75 -39.53 -4.47 -3.11
CA THR A 75 -40.41 -3.29 -3.07
C THR A 75 -40.46 -2.56 -4.42
N GLY A 76 -39.31 -2.48 -5.12
CA GLY A 76 -39.23 -1.92 -6.47
C GLY A 76 -40.03 -2.74 -7.49
N LEU A 77 -39.95 -4.08 -7.42
CA LEU A 77 -40.75 -4.98 -8.27
C LEU A 77 -42.27 -4.83 -8.02
N ILE A 78 -42.68 -4.75 -6.75
CA ILE A 78 -44.09 -4.55 -6.39
C ILE A 78 -44.57 -3.19 -6.92
N ALA A 79 -43.81 -2.11 -6.67
CA ALA A 79 -44.17 -0.78 -7.15
C ALA A 79 -44.23 -0.71 -8.67
N SER A 80 -43.29 -1.33 -9.38
CA SER A 80 -43.30 -1.41 -10.85
C SER A 80 -44.52 -2.17 -11.37
N THR A 81 -44.84 -3.30 -10.75
CA THR A 81 -46.00 -4.12 -11.16
C THR A 81 -47.32 -3.36 -10.97
N LEU A 82 -47.47 -2.70 -9.82
CA LEU A 82 -48.67 -1.89 -9.54
C LEU A 82 -48.79 -0.71 -10.50
N ALA A 83 -47.70 -0.01 -10.79
CA ALA A 83 -47.65 1.08 -11.74
C ALA A 83 -48.00 0.63 -13.16
N TYR A 84 -47.49 -0.53 -13.59
CA TYR A 84 -47.80 -1.12 -14.88
C TYR A 84 -49.29 -1.51 -15.01
N HIS A 85 -49.86 -2.13 -13.99
CA HIS A 85 -51.29 -2.45 -13.99
C HIS A 85 -52.17 -1.20 -14.06
N LYS A 86 -51.83 -0.15 -13.32
CA LYS A 86 -52.52 1.15 -13.42
C LYS A 86 -52.36 1.77 -14.81
N ALA A 87 -51.16 1.77 -15.39
CA ALA A 87 -50.91 2.25 -16.74
C ALA A 87 -51.81 1.58 -17.77
N ARG A 88 -51.87 0.23 -17.74
CA ARG A 88 -52.71 -0.58 -18.62
C ARG A 88 -54.23 -0.26 -18.47
N ARG A 89 -54.65 0.02 -17.22
CA ARG A 89 -56.07 0.42 -16.95
C ARG A 89 -56.36 1.82 -17.54
N TYR A 90 -55.47 2.80 -17.36
CA TYR A 90 -55.66 4.15 -17.90
C TYR A 90 -55.54 4.21 -19.41
N LEU A 91 -54.69 3.40 -20.03
CA LEU A 91 -54.68 3.24 -21.50
C LEU A 91 -56.03 2.74 -22.04
N ARG A 92 -56.64 1.76 -21.38
CA ARG A 92 -58.00 1.27 -21.77
C ARG A 92 -59.09 2.33 -21.59
N GLN A 93 -58.87 3.35 -20.79
CA GLN A 93 -59.79 4.49 -20.56
C GLN A 93 -59.42 5.72 -21.41
N SER A 94 -58.54 5.57 -22.39
CA SER A 94 -58.01 6.64 -23.26
C SER A 94 -57.40 7.83 -22.52
N ARG A 95 -56.94 7.63 -21.27
CA ARG A 95 -56.27 8.65 -20.45
C ARG A 95 -54.75 8.54 -20.63
N CYS A 96 -54.25 8.88 -21.81
CA CYS A 96 -52.88 8.64 -22.24
C CYS A 96 -51.81 9.35 -21.39
N VAL A 97 -52.07 10.55 -20.90
CA VAL A 97 -51.13 11.31 -20.06
C VAL A 97 -50.86 10.59 -18.73
N ILE A 98 -51.93 10.18 -18.05
CA ILE A 98 -51.82 9.46 -16.76
C ILE A 98 -51.17 8.09 -16.96
N ALA A 99 -51.48 7.41 -18.06
CA ALA A 99 -50.85 6.17 -18.41
C ALA A 99 -49.33 6.34 -18.66
N GLY A 100 -48.92 7.41 -19.33
CA GLY A 100 -47.53 7.78 -19.56
C GLY A 100 -46.75 8.01 -18.25
N ILE A 101 -47.35 8.74 -17.31
CA ILE A 101 -46.75 8.94 -15.96
C ILE A 101 -46.58 7.59 -15.24
N CYS A 102 -47.60 6.72 -15.27
CA CYS A 102 -47.49 5.40 -14.64
C CYS A 102 -46.41 4.51 -15.28
N ILE A 103 -46.20 4.59 -16.59
CA ILE A 103 -45.13 3.88 -17.28
C ILE A 103 -43.76 4.46 -16.86
N ALA A 104 -43.62 5.78 -16.80
CA ALA A 104 -42.38 6.41 -16.35
C ALA A 104 -42.02 6.01 -14.91
N VAL A 105 -43.00 5.99 -14.00
CA VAL A 105 -42.81 5.52 -12.62
C VAL A 105 -42.40 4.03 -12.58
N SER A 106 -43.03 3.20 -13.44
CA SER A 106 -42.66 1.77 -13.53
C SER A 106 -41.20 1.57 -13.99
N VAL A 107 -40.79 2.33 -15.01
CA VAL A 107 -39.42 2.30 -15.55
C VAL A 107 -38.42 2.81 -14.51
N MET A 108 -38.71 3.91 -13.83
CA MET A 108 -37.85 4.45 -12.77
C MET A 108 -37.74 3.48 -11.60
N ALA A 109 -38.81 2.82 -11.19
CA ALA A 109 -38.74 1.81 -10.11
C ALA A 109 -37.89 0.59 -10.48
N VAL A 110 -37.97 0.14 -11.72
CA VAL A 110 -37.08 -0.94 -12.24
C VAL A 110 -35.63 -0.44 -12.30
N TRP A 111 -35.41 0.74 -12.83
CA TRP A 111 -34.07 1.33 -12.91
C TRP A 111 -33.46 1.52 -11.53
N TRP A 112 -34.23 2.03 -10.57
CA TRP A 112 -33.81 2.15 -9.17
C TRP A 112 -33.44 0.79 -8.56
N SER A 113 -34.28 -0.23 -8.75
CA SER A 113 -34.02 -1.59 -8.25
C SER A 113 -32.76 -2.20 -8.84
N LEU A 114 -32.47 -1.94 -10.13
CA LEU A 114 -31.26 -2.41 -10.81
C LEU A 114 -30.03 -1.57 -10.40
N SER A 115 -30.17 -0.28 -10.16
CA SER A 115 -29.09 0.59 -9.72
C SER A 115 -28.61 0.25 -8.31
N VAL A 116 -29.52 -0.11 -7.41
CA VAL A 116 -29.18 -0.53 -6.03
C VAL A 116 -28.46 -1.87 -6.01
N THR A 117 -28.75 -2.77 -6.98
CA THR A 117 -28.00 -4.04 -7.10
C THR A 117 -26.63 -3.88 -7.76
N ASN A 118 -26.40 -2.79 -8.47
CA ASN A 118 -25.14 -2.48 -9.15
C ASN A 118 -24.26 -1.46 -8.37
N ASN A 119 -24.84 -0.75 -7.43
CA ASN A 119 -24.05 0.03 -6.49
C ASN A 119 -23.51 -0.93 -5.43
N ASP A 120 -22.19 -1.13 -5.44
CA ASP A 120 -21.41 -1.50 -4.27
C ASP A 120 -21.50 -0.34 -3.24
N SER A 121 -22.73 -0.01 -2.83
CA SER A 121 -22.95 0.72 -1.59
C SER A 121 -22.61 -0.28 -0.50
N ALA A 122 -21.32 -0.39 -0.19
CA ALA A 122 -20.93 -0.80 1.15
C ALA A 122 -21.84 0.04 2.06
N ALA A 123 -22.76 -0.60 2.77
CA ALA A 123 -23.53 0.06 3.81
C ALA A 123 -22.50 0.85 4.61
N ALA A 124 -22.71 2.15 4.79
CA ALA A 124 -21.75 3.01 5.46
C ALA A 124 -21.44 2.34 6.79
N PHE A 125 -20.24 1.74 6.88
CA PHE A 125 -19.80 1.03 8.07
C PHE A 125 -19.65 2.09 9.16
N THR A 126 -20.48 2.05 10.16
CA THR A 126 -20.32 2.90 11.35
C THR A 126 -19.53 2.09 12.35
N PRO A 127 -18.24 2.37 12.52
CA PRO A 127 -17.40 1.66 13.47
C PRO A 127 -17.90 1.96 14.89
N THR A 128 -17.75 0.98 15.78
CA THR A 128 -17.99 1.18 17.21
C THR A 128 -16.95 2.11 17.84
N ASP A 129 -15.73 2.08 17.29
CA ASP A 129 -14.61 2.92 17.69
C ASP A 129 -14.22 3.84 16.54
N MET A 130 -13.94 5.10 16.86
CA MET A 130 -13.45 6.06 15.87
C MET A 130 -11.93 6.08 15.85
N PRO A 131 -11.31 6.31 14.66
CA PRO A 131 -9.86 6.56 14.58
C PRO A 131 -9.49 7.87 15.26
N ASN A 132 -8.21 8.05 15.54
CA ASN A 132 -7.68 9.33 16.03
C ASN A 132 -7.90 10.43 14.99
N SER A 133 -8.00 11.68 15.44
CA SER A 133 -8.03 12.81 14.52
C SER A 133 -6.71 12.89 13.75
N PRO A 134 -6.76 12.99 12.40
CA PRO A 134 -5.56 13.06 11.59
C PRO A 134 -4.84 14.40 11.77
N ILE A 135 -3.50 14.36 11.75
CA ILE A 135 -2.62 15.54 11.76
C ILE A 135 -1.75 15.57 10.50
N GLY A 136 -1.35 16.78 10.08
CA GLY A 136 -0.56 16.99 8.87
C GLY A 136 -1.38 17.01 7.58
N VAL A 137 -0.67 17.00 6.45
CA VAL A 137 -1.23 17.18 5.10
C VAL A 137 -0.99 15.94 4.25
N ALA A 138 -2.06 15.26 3.92
CA ALA A 138 -2.02 14.04 3.10
C ALA A 138 -1.40 14.29 1.71
N LYS A 139 -0.55 13.38 1.24
CA LYS A 139 0.18 13.43 -0.04
C LYS A 139 -0.28 12.33 -1.00
N GLY A 140 0.06 12.49 -2.27
CA GLY A 140 -0.15 11.50 -3.34
C GLY A 140 -1.27 11.85 -4.30
N ILE A 141 -1.41 11.05 -5.36
CA ILE A 141 -2.50 11.12 -6.37
C ILE A 141 -3.85 11.02 -5.69
N HIS A 142 -3.96 10.04 -4.79
CA HIS A 142 -5.05 9.92 -3.83
C HIS A 142 -4.46 10.25 -2.46
N PRO A 143 -4.70 11.47 -1.94
CA PRO A 143 -4.02 11.95 -0.74
C PRO A 143 -4.21 11.04 0.47
N GLY A 144 -3.09 10.63 1.10
CA GLY A 144 -3.09 9.77 2.28
C GLY A 144 -3.42 8.29 2.00
N ARG A 145 -3.50 7.87 0.72
CA ARG A 145 -3.76 6.47 0.37
C ARG A 145 -2.56 5.60 0.69
N VAL A 146 -2.82 4.54 1.45
CA VAL A 146 -1.93 3.39 1.64
C VAL A 146 -2.64 2.16 1.11
N VAL A 147 -2.02 1.48 0.17
CA VAL A 147 -2.52 0.19 -0.34
C VAL A 147 -1.84 -0.92 0.44
N TRP A 148 -2.62 -1.83 0.99
CA TRP A 148 -2.15 -3.07 1.60
C TRP A 148 -2.74 -4.26 0.87
N ILE A 149 -1.89 -5.12 0.33
CA ILE A 149 -2.30 -6.40 -0.25
C ILE A 149 -1.66 -7.53 0.52
N ARG A 150 -2.44 -8.58 0.78
CA ARG A 150 -2.00 -9.84 1.35
C ARG A 150 -2.45 -11.00 0.46
N ASP A 151 -1.51 -11.88 0.14
CA ASP A 151 -1.82 -13.14 -0.54
C ASP A 151 -0.95 -14.25 0.06
N SER A 152 -1.56 -15.18 0.80
CA SER A 152 -0.85 -16.27 1.46
C SER A 152 -0.17 -17.22 0.48
N ALA A 153 -0.58 -17.25 -0.80
CA ALA A 153 0.07 -18.05 -1.83
C ALA A 153 1.44 -17.49 -2.27
N ALA A 154 1.80 -16.26 -1.83
CA ALA A 154 3.10 -15.66 -2.11
C ALA A 154 4.25 -16.31 -1.33
N THR A 155 3.96 -16.91 -0.16
CA THR A 155 4.97 -17.40 0.78
C THR A 155 4.59 -18.76 1.34
N SER A 156 5.52 -19.72 1.31
CA SER A 156 5.24 -21.11 1.71
C SER A 156 6.38 -21.77 2.50
N TRP A 157 7.38 -20.98 2.97
CA TRP A 157 8.50 -21.55 3.71
C TRP A 157 8.02 -22.22 5.01
N ASP A 158 8.50 -23.45 5.23
CA ASP A 158 8.18 -24.23 6.42
C ASP A 158 8.95 -23.78 7.69
N GLY A 159 9.87 -22.81 7.55
CA GLY A 159 10.74 -22.33 8.62
C GLY A 159 12.03 -23.16 8.79
N SER A 160 12.21 -24.23 8.02
CA SER A 160 13.28 -25.20 8.21
C SER A 160 14.01 -25.62 6.92
N THR A 161 13.31 -25.93 5.86
CA THR A 161 13.88 -26.47 4.62
C THR A 161 14.28 -25.36 3.65
N GLY A 162 15.53 -25.37 3.18
CA GLY A 162 16.03 -24.31 2.30
C GLY A 162 16.01 -22.93 2.98
N HIS A 163 15.76 -21.91 2.19
CA HIS A 163 15.67 -20.52 2.64
C HIS A 163 14.30 -19.92 2.26
N TRP A 164 13.81 -18.96 3.05
CA TRP A 164 12.54 -18.29 2.75
C TRP A 164 12.57 -17.56 1.39
N TRP A 165 13.75 -17.18 0.89
CA TRP A 165 13.94 -16.52 -0.41
C TRP A 165 14.16 -17.47 -1.60
N ASP A 166 14.13 -18.77 -1.40
CA ASP A 166 14.20 -19.74 -2.49
C ASP A 166 12.90 -19.74 -3.30
N ASP A 167 12.98 -19.99 -4.61
CA ASP A 167 11.82 -19.97 -5.50
C ASP A 167 10.73 -20.99 -5.14
N ASN A 168 11.08 -22.05 -4.42
CA ASN A 168 10.13 -23.02 -3.88
C ASN A 168 9.36 -22.50 -2.65
N ASN A 169 9.90 -21.48 -1.97
CA ASN A 169 9.37 -20.94 -0.73
C ASN A 169 8.73 -19.55 -0.91
N THR A 170 9.04 -18.88 -2.02
CA THR A 170 8.42 -17.60 -2.41
C THR A 170 7.98 -17.67 -3.88
N ASN A 171 6.69 -17.46 -4.12
CA ASN A 171 6.11 -17.58 -5.45
C ASN A 171 6.19 -16.27 -6.22
N GLN A 172 7.10 -16.20 -7.21
CA GLN A 172 7.32 -15.01 -8.03
C GLN A 172 6.04 -14.54 -8.74
N ASN A 173 5.26 -15.45 -9.34
CA ASN A 173 4.07 -15.07 -10.09
C ASN A 173 3.02 -14.40 -9.20
N VAL A 174 2.87 -14.85 -7.96
CA VAL A 174 1.95 -14.23 -6.99
C VAL A 174 2.48 -12.86 -6.57
N VAL A 175 3.78 -12.73 -6.31
CA VAL A 175 4.40 -11.44 -5.97
C VAL A 175 4.25 -10.43 -7.11
N ASP A 176 4.38 -10.85 -8.36
CA ASP A 176 4.20 -9.99 -9.54
C ASP A 176 2.74 -9.51 -9.67
N LEU A 177 1.78 -10.40 -9.43
CA LEU A 177 0.36 -10.04 -9.38
C LEU A 177 0.05 -9.07 -8.23
N MET A 178 0.64 -9.28 -7.06
CA MET A 178 0.50 -8.36 -5.92
C MET A 178 1.09 -6.99 -6.26
N MET A 179 2.27 -6.93 -6.88
CA MET A 179 2.90 -5.67 -7.30
C MET A 179 2.01 -4.92 -8.29
N SER A 180 1.50 -5.60 -9.34
CA SER A 180 0.58 -5.03 -10.30
C SER A 180 -0.67 -4.43 -9.63
N LYS A 181 -1.34 -5.21 -8.78
CA LYS A 181 -2.52 -4.75 -8.05
C LYS A 181 -2.22 -3.56 -7.14
N VAL A 182 -1.07 -3.56 -6.47
CA VAL A 182 -0.67 -2.46 -5.56
C VAL A 182 -0.52 -1.15 -6.32
N ILE A 183 0.22 -1.12 -7.43
CA ILE A 183 0.45 0.13 -8.18
C ILE A 183 -0.81 0.61 -8.90
N GLN A 184 -1.63 -0.30 -9.44
CA GLN A 184 -2.92 0.04 -10.04
C GLN A 184 -3.87 0.66 -9.00
N THR A 185 -3.99 0.04 -7.83
CA THR A 185 -4.87 0.51 -6.75
C THR A 185 -4.38 1.84 -6.17
N LEU A 186 -3.06 1.98 -6.00
CA LEU A 186 -2.46 3.23 -5.50
C LEU A 186 -2.78 4.42 -6.39
N THR A 187 -2.79 4.20 -7.70
CA THR A 187 -3.00 5.26 -8.69
C THR A 187 -4.44 5.36 -9.19
N GLY A 188 -5.30 4.38 -8.87
CA GLY A 188 -6.64 4.29 -9.41
C GLY A 188 -6.68 3.92 -10.90
N GLN A 189 -5.59 3.37 -11.45
CA GLN A 189 -5.49 3.01 -12.86
C GLN A 189 -5.83 1.53 -13.09
N THR A 190 -6.20 1.21 -14.34
CA THR A 190 -6.65 -0.14 -14.73
C THR A 190 -5.59 -0.98 -15.42
N SER A 191 -4.39 -0.45 -15.60
CA SER A 191 -3.22 -1.17 -16.14
C SER A 191 -1.93 -0.62 -15.54
N ASP A 192 -0.91 -1.47 -15.46
CA ASP A 192 0.39 -1.14 -14.90
C ASP A 192 1.07 0.01 -15.64
N THR A 193 1.02 0.01 -16.97
CA THR A 193 1.60 1.10 -17.78
C THR A 193 0.98 2.45 -17.45
N LYS A 194 -0.35 2.52 -17.33
CA LYS A 194 -1.03 3.76 -16.94
C LYS A 194 -0.72 4.14 -15.49
N ALA A 195 -0.57 3.15 -14.61
CA ALA A 195 -0.25 3.38 -13.21
C ALA A 195 1.14 3.99 -13.05
N TRP A 196 2.16 3.45 -13.72
CA TRP A 196 3.50 4.03 -13.72
C TRP A 196 3.54 5.42 -14.37
N ASP A 197 2.86 5.63 -15.49
CA ASP A 197 2.78 6.97 -16.11
C ASP A 197 2.12 7.98 -15.14
N ALA A 198 1.05 7.58 -14.45
CA ALA A 198 0.40 8.43 -13.45
C ALA A 198 1.33 8.78 -12.28
N LEU A 199 2.12 7.83 -11.77
CA LEU A 199 3.11 8.08 -10.71
C LEU A 199 4.16 9.09 -11.17
N PHE A 200 4.76 8.90 -12.35
CA PHE A 200 5.78 9.82 -12.89
C PHE A 200 5.20 11.20 -13.16
N ARG A 201 4.03 11.31 -13.77
CA ARG A 201 3.37 12.60 -14.02
C ARG A 201 3.02 13.33 -12.74
N HIS A 202 2.46 12.64 -11.76
CA HIS A 202 2.18 13.24 -10.46
C HIS A 202 3.44 13.77 -9.80
N PHE A 203 4.51 12.97 -9.75
CA PHE A 203 5.80 13.39 -9.21
C PHE A 203 6.34 14.61 -9.95
N ASN A 204 6.41 14.55 -11.28
CA ASN A 204 6.96 15.64 -12.09
C ASN A 204 6.17 16.93 -11.92
N ARG A 205 4.84 16.84 -11.89
CA ARG A 205 3.96 18.00 -11.64
C ARG A 205 4.18 18.62 -10.25
N THR A 206 4.24 17.78 -9.23
CA THR A 206 4.43 18.26 -7.84
C THR A 206 5.83 18.84 -7.59
N LYS A 207 6.82 18.46 -8.41
CA LYS A 207 8.20 18.98 -8.35
C LYS A 207 8.47 20.12 -9.34
N GLY A 208 7.45 20.60 -10.04
CA GLY A 208 7.60 21.72 -10.99
C GLY A 208 8.20 21.34 -12.34
N PHE A 209 8.35 20.04 -12.64
CA PHE A 209 8.88 19.56 -13.93
C PHE A 209 7.80 19.46 -15.04
N GLY A 210 6.56 19.84 -14.74
CA GLY A 210 5.42 19.75 -15.66
C GLY A 210 4.70 18.41 -15.62
N ASP A 211 3.60 18.30 -16.37
CA ASP A 211 2.78 17.08 -16.48
C ASP A 211 3.36 16.12 -17.51
N ILE A 212 4.49 15.53 -17.18
CA ILE A 212 5.26 14.63 -18.08
C ILE A 212 5.51 13.30 -17.39
N GLY A 213 5.43 12.20 -18.17
CA GLY A 213 5.82 10.86 -17.74
C GLY A 213 7.34 10.70 -17.60
N TYR A 214 7.79 9.45 -17.47
CA TYR A 214 9.21 9.12 -17.49
C TYR A 214 9.84 9.51 -18.83
N ARG A 215 11.05 10.08 -18.77
CA ARG A 215 11.85 10.37 -19.96
C ARG A 215 13.10 9.49 -19.97
N GLN A 216 13.41 8.93 -21.13
CA GLN A 216 14.57 8.07 -21.31
C GLN A 216 15.86 8.78 -20.85
N GLY A 217 16.69 8.05 -20.09
CA GLY A 217 17.93 8.58 -19.50
C GLY A 217 17.76 9.17 -18.08
N GLU A 218 16.54 9.41 -17.60
CA GLU A 218 16.29 9.77 -16.21
C GLU A 218 16.59 8.58 -15.30
N ARG A 219 17.35 8.80 -14.22
CA ARG A 219 17.82 7.73 -13.33
C ARG A 219 16.85 7.51 -12.18
N ILE A 220 16.74 6.25 -11.78
CA ILE A 220 15.93 5.79 -10.64
C ILE A 220 16.84 5.07 -9.65
N VAL A 221 16.69 5.40 -8.36
CA VAL A 221 17.31 4.65 -7.28
C VAL A 221 16.25 3.88 -6.51
N ILE A 222 16.47 2.60 -6.31
CA ILE A 222 15.73 1.73 -5.39
C ILE A 222 16.58 1.53 -4.15
N LYS A 223 16.05 1.89 -2.98
CA LYS A 223 16.71 1.63 -1.71
C LYS A 223 15.97 0.57 -0.89
N PRO A 224 16.39 -0.71 -0.97
CA PRO A 224 15.90 -1.73 -0.05
C PRO A 224 16.52 -1.55 1.34
N ASN A 225 15.89 -2.09 2.37
CA ASN A 225 16.37 -2.01 3.75
C ASN A 225 17.34 -3.16 4.07
N MET A 226 18.63 -2.98 3.82
CA MET A 226 19.68 -4.00 3.95
C MET A 226 20.34 -4.06 5.34
N ASN A 227 19.69 -3.66 6.40
CA ASN A 227 20.28 -3.48 7.73
C ASN A 227 21.13 -4.67 8.23
N GLN A 228 20.75 -5.90 7.89
CA GLN A 228 21.44 -7.12 8.31
C GLN A 228 22.61 -7.51 7.40
N ASP A 229 22.67 -6.99 6.18
CA ASP A 229 23.62 -7.42 5.18
C ASP A 229 24.93 -6.61 5.27
N ARG A 230 25.86 -7.09 6.07
CA ARG A 230 27.12 -6.39 6.37
C ARG A 230 28.36 -7.04 5.77
N THR A 231 28.24 -8.25 5.25
CA THR A 231 29.37 -9.03 4.73
C THR A 231 29.01 -9.72 3.43
N VAL A 232 30.03 -10.07 2.65
CA VAL A 232 29.88 -10.74 1.36
C VAL A 232 29.21 -12.12 1.48
N ASP A 233 29.34 -12.78 2.65
CA ASP A 233 28.82 -14.12 2.93
C ASP A 233 27.58 -14.08 3.83
N GLY A 234 26.89 -12.95 3.86
CA GLY A 234 26.04 -12.54 4.96
C GLY A 234 24.66 -13.13 5.08
N TRP A 235 24.10 -13.78 4.06
CA TRP A 235 22.72 -14.28 4.15
C TRP A 235 22.66 -15.64 4.80
N SER A 236 22.30 -15.66 6.06
CA SER A 236 22.02 -16.89 6.80
C SER A 236 20.54 -17.26 6.68
N LYS A 237 20.27 -18.57 6.77
CA LYS A 237 18.92 -19.12 6.85
C LYS A 237 18.07 -18.35 7.86
N GLY A 238 16.89 -17.91 7.46
CA GLY A 238 15.94 -17.21 8.30
C GLY A 238 16.16 -15.72 8.49
N ARG A 239 17.28 -15.14 8.05
CA ARG A 239 17.57 -13.70 8.24
C ARG A 239 16.50 -12.81 7.61
N GLY A 240 16.02 -11.81 8.35
CA GLY A 240 15.02 -10.85 7.90
C GLY A 240 15.62 -9.74 7.04
N LEU A 241 15.49 -9.87 5.73
CA LEU A 241 15.97 -8.94 4.71
C LEU A 241 14.86 -8.70 3.66
N PRO A 242 14.94 -7.66 2.83
CA PRO A 242 14.00 -7.48 1.72
C PRO A 242 13.99 -8.67 0.78
N SER A 243 12.79 -9.05 0.33
CA SER A 243 12.61 -10.21 -0.54
C SER A 243 13.26 -9.98 -1.91
N PRO A 244 14.12 -10.91 -2.37
CA PRO A 244 14.64 -10.90 -3.74
C PRO A 244 13.52 -10.87 -4.78
N HIS A 245 12.41 -11.57 -4.52
CA HIS A 245 11.26 -11.64 -5.41
C HIS A 245 10.55 -10.30 -5.55
N LEU A 246 10.39 -9.55 -4.45
CA LEU A 246 9.76 -8.24 -4.50
C LEU A 246 10.67 -7.18 -5.16
N VAL A 247 11.98 -7.22 -4.87
CA VAL A 247 12.95 -6.35 -5.56
C VAL A 247 12.99 -6.65 -7.05
N TYR A 248 12.98 -7.93 -7.44
CA TYR A 248 12.90 -8.36 -8.83
C TYR A 248 11.61 -7.87 -9.51
N SER A 249 10.46 -8.09 -8.89
CA SER A 249 9.17 -7.65 -9.41
C SER A 249 9.12 -6.14 -9.63
N LEU A 250 9.70 -5.35 -8.72
CA LEU A 250 9.81 -3.90 -8.91
C LEU A 250 10.72 -3.53 -10.08
N VAL A 251 11.86 -4.19 -10.23
CA VAL A 251 12.79 -3.97 -11.35
C VAL A 251 12.15 -4.37 -12.68
N ASP A 252 11.43 -5.49 -12.70
CA ASP A 252 10.67 -5.97 -13.86
C ASP A 252 9.62 -4.96 -14.31
N GLN A 253 8.83 -4.45 -13.38
CA GLN A 253 7.83 -3.41 -13.64
C GLN A 253 8.46 -2.14 -14.22
N LEU A 254 9.61 -1.72 -13.69
CA LEU A 254 10.31 -0.53 -14.20
C LEU A 254 10.84 -0.75 -15.61
N ILE A 255 11.43 -1.91 -15.91
CA ILE A 255 12.01 -2.22 -17.20
C ILE A 255 10.91 -2.49 -18.24
N ASN A 256 10.08 -3.50 -17.99
CA ASN A 256 9.19 -4.06 -18.99
C ASN A 256 7.86 -3.31 -19.13
N VAL A 257 7.47 -2.55 -18.10
CA VAL A 257 6.19 -1.83 -18.10
C VAL A 257 6.38 -0.32 -18.19
N ALA A 258 7.26 0.25 -17.37
CA ALA A 258 7.53 1.68 -17.36
C ALA A 258 8.56 2.12 -18.42
N GLY A 259 9.25 1.17 -19.08
CA GLY A 259 10.22 1.45 -20.15
C GLY A 259 11.52 2.08 -19.66
N VAL A 260 11.90 1.84 -18.40
CA VAL A 260 13.14 2.37 -17.82
C VAL A 260 14.31 1.47 -18.21
N PRO A 261 15.33 1.96 -18.92
CA PRO A 261 16.49 1.14 -19.24
C PRO A 261 17.21 0.66 -17.98
N GLY A 262 17.65 -0.60 -17.93
CA GLY A 262 18.30 -1.17 -16.75
C GLY A 262 19.51 -0.37 -16.25
N GLN A 263 20.30 0.21 -17.17
CA GLN A 263 21.43 1.10 -16.85
C GLN A 263 21.03 2.39 -16.11
N ALA A 264 19.75 2.77 -16.19
CA ALA A 264 19.20 3.92 -15.45
C ALA A 264 18.70 3.52 -14.05
N ILE A 265 18.62 2.23 -13.74
CA ILE A 265 18.18 1.70 -12.45
C ILE A 265 19.39 1.40 -11.57
N THR A 266 19.36 1.89 -10.33
CA THR A 266 20.38 1.59 -9.32
C THR A 266 19.70 1.04 -8.08
N VAL A 267 20.05 -0.18 -7.66
CA VAL A 267 19.70 -0.74 -6.35
C VAL A 267 20.82 -0.39 -5.38
N CYS A 268 20.52 0.33 -4.30
CA CYS A 268 21.56 0.90 -3.43
C CYS A 268 21.23 0.83 -1.95
N ASP A 269 22.17 0.35 -1.15
CA ASP A 269 22.34 0.68 0.26
C ASP A 269 23.81 0.99 0.53
N ALA A 270 24.14 2.27 0.76
CA ALA A 270 25.51 2.73 0.84
C ALA A 270 26.26 2.24 2.10
N SER A 271 25.53 1.83 3.13
CA SER A 271 26.10 1.36 4.41
C SER A 271 26.04 -0.16 4.56
N ARG A 272 25.65 -0.90 3.52
CA ARG A 272 25.44 -2.33 3.58
C ARG A 272 25.84 -3.00 2.26
N TYR A 273 25.97 -4.31 2.31
CA TYR A 273 26.08 -5.16 1.13
C TYR A 273 24.69 -5.45 0.57
N ILE A 274 24.58 -5.64 -0.74
CA ILE A 274 23.38 -6.20 -1.36
C ILE A 274 23.71 -7.64 -1.72
N GLY A 275 23.16 -8.56 -0.94
CA GLY A 275 23.49 -9.98 -0.96
C GLY A 275 23.19 -10.68 -2.27
N ASP A 276 23.83 -11.83 -2.45
CA ASP A 276 23.71 -12.65 -3.65
C ASP A 276 22.27 -13.08 -3.96
N PRO A 277 21.36 -13.32 -2.99
CA PRO A 277 19.98 -13.63 -3.34
C PRO A 277 19.28 -12.55 -4.16
N ILE A 278 19.42 -11.27 -3.82
CA ILE A 278 18.85 -10.16 -4.62
C ILE A 278 19.60 -10.00 -5.94
N TYR A 279 20.93 -9.99 -5.87
CA TYR A 279 21.77 -9.79 -7.05
C TYR A 279 21.54 -10.89 -8.09
N ASN A 280 21.63 -12.16 -7.68
CA ASN A 280 21.49 -13.30 -8.58
C ASN A 280 20.08 -13.40 -9.14
N LYS A 281 19.04 -13.10 -8.33
CA LYS A 281 17.65 -13.08 -8.81
C LYS A 281 17.46 -12.11 -9.99
N ILE A 282 18.02 -10.92 -9.91
CA ILE A 282 17.96 -9.94 -11.02
C ILE A 282 18.85 -10.39 -12.18
N ARG A 283 20.06 -10.88 -11.90
CA ARG A 283 21.02 -11.33 -12.92
C ARG A 283 20.65 -12.66 -13.59
N SER A 284 19.73 -13.44 -13.03
CA SER A 284 19.25 -14.68 -13.66
C SER A 284 18.37 -14.41 -14.90
N ASN A 285 17.81 -13.22 -15.01
CA ASN A 285 17.08 -12.82 -16.23
C ASN A 285 18.09 -12.55 -17.37
N PRO A 286 17.97 -13.23 -18.55
CA PRO A 286 18.93 -13.11 -19.64
C PRO A 286 18.81 -11.78 -20.42
N ASP A 287 17.75 -11.00 -20.22
CA ASP A 287 17.58 -9.70 -20.89
C ASP A 287 18.70 -8.73 -20.46
N SER A 288 19.32 -8.10 -21.44
CA SER A 288 20.41 -7.14 -21.26
C SER A 288 20.06 -5.98 -20.33
N ASN A 289 18.80 -5.56 -20.27
CA ASN A 289 18.34 -4.54 -19.32
C ASN A 289 18.54 -4.99 -17.89
N PHE A 290 18.18 -6.23 -17.53
CA PHE A 290 18.40 -6.76 -16.20
C PHE A 290 19.89 -6.91 -15.89
N GLN A 291 20.69 -7.29 -16.90
CA GLN A 291 22.15 -7.38 -16.77
C GLN A 291 22.82 -6.02 -16.53
N ASN A 292 22.19 -4.92 -16.96
CA ASN A 292 22.72 -3.56 -16.82
C ASN A 292 22.23 -2.82 -15.56
N VAL A 293 21.38 -3.40 -14.73
CA VAL A 293 20.97 -2.82 -13.44
C VAL A 293 22.21 -2.65 -12.56
N ARG A 294 22.37 -1.48 -11.96
CA ARG A 294 23.54 -1.15 -11.13
C ARG A 294 23.27 -1.48 -9.67
N PHE A 295 24.28 -2.01 -8.99
CA PHE A 295 24.25 -2.28 -7.55
C PHE A 295 25.32 -1.46 -6.86
N VAL A 296 24.91 -0.60 -5.91
CA VAL A 296 25.79 0.27 -5.15
C VAL A 296 25.70 -0.10 -3.67
N VAL A 297 26.86 -0.35 -3.06
CA VAL A 297 27.00 -0.93 -1.72
C VAL A 297 28.02 -0.16 -0.90
N ASP A 298 28.18 -0.54 0.37
CA ASP A 298 29.30 -0.10 1.21
C ASP A 298 30.61 -0.32 0.47
N PRO A 299 31.50 0.69 0.36
CA PRO A 299 32.76 0.57 -0.35
C PRO A 299 33.65 -0.58 0.13
N SER A 300 33.61 -0.91 1.42
CA SER A 300 34.38 -2.03 1.98
C SER A 300 33.92 -3.40 1.49
N THR A 301 32.70 -3.49 0.93
CA THR A 301 32.09 -4.72 0.41
C THR A 301 31.96 -4.72 -1.12
N ALA A 302 32.55 -3.73 -1.78
CA ALA A 302 32.51 -3.62 -3.25
C ALA A 302 33.19 -4.80 -3.92
N GLY A 303 32.77 -5.13 -5.14
CA GLY A 303 33.23 -6.29 -5.89
C GLY A 303 32.08 -7.23 -6.27
N ARG A 304 32.36 -8.33 -6.93
CA ARG A 304 31.36 -9.32 -7.40
C ARG A 304 30.18 -8.64 -8.12
N GLY A 305 30.46 -7.64 -8.98
CA GLY A 305 29.45 -6.90 -9.73
C GLY A 305 28.77 -5.75 -8.98
N ARG A 306 29.17 -5.46 -7.74
CA ARG A 306 28.71 -4.31 -6.95
C ARG A 306 29.76 -3.21 -6.94
N ILE A 307 29.29 -1.97 -6.93
CA ILE A 307 30.13 -0.76 -6.97
C ILE A 307 30.09 -0.10 -5.60
N GLY A 308 31.23 0.34 -5.09
CA GLY A 308 31.31 1.07 -3.83
C GLY A 308 30.62 2.46 -3.93
N ALA A 309 29.83 2.79 -2.93
CA ALA A 309 29.16 4.09 -2.84
C ALA A 309 30.20 5.23 -2.83
N LYS A 310 29.92 6.27 -3.62
CA LYS A 310 30.69 7.53 -3.60
C LYS A 310 29.88 8.60 -2.92
N ARG A 311 30.49 9.34 -1.98
CA ARG A 311 29.84 10.43 -1.28
C ARG A 311 29.68 11.67 -2.17
N ASP A 312 28.55 12.35 -2.05
CA ASP A 312 28.35 13.69 -2.60
C ASP A 312 28.60 14.72 -1.49
N ARG A 313 29.59 15.58 -1.70
CA ARG A 313 29.95 16.64 -0.74
C ARG A 313 29.15 17.94 -0.96
N ASN A 314 28.50 18.07 -2.11
CA ASN A 314 27.81 19.30 -2.51
C ASN A 314 26.34 19.34 -2.03
N ASN A 315 25.83 18.21 -1.55
CA ASN A 315 24.44 18.06 -1.10
C ASN A 315 24.42 17.41 0.30
N PRO A 316 25.00 18.06 1.32
CA PRO A 316 25.00 17.53 2.69
C PRO A 316 23.60 17.60 3.31
N ILE A 317 23.37 16.78 4.32
CA ILE A 317 22.19 16.87 5.19
C ILE A 317 22.53 17.82 6.36
N HIS A 318 21.66 18.80 6.59
CA HIS A 318 21.67 19.68 7.75
C HIS A 318 20.63 19.17 8.77
N PHE A 319 21.09 18.62 9.88
CA PHE A 319 20.19 18.15 10.93
C PHE A 319 19.74 19.30 11.84
N GLY A 320 18.46 19.30 12.22
CA GLY A 320 17.87 20.30 13.11
C GLY A 320 18.46 20.33 14.54
N ASN A 321 19.24 19.32 14.94
CA ASN A 321 19.88 19.25 16.26
C ASN A 321 21.38 19.52 16.19
N ALA A 322 21.84 20.53 16.95
CA ALA A 322 23.23 20.98 16.96
C ALA A 322 24.24 19.94 17.49
N ASN A 323 23.79 18.95 18.26
CA ASN A 323 24.66 17.95 18.88
C ASN A 323 24.89 16.71 17.99
N ILE A 324 24.30 16.64 16.79
CA ILE A 324 24.61 15.59 15.84
C ILE A 324 26.01 15.81 15.28
N ALA A 325 26.83 14.75 15.28
CA ALA A 325 28.14 14.77 14.67
C ALA A 325 28.05 15.21 13.20
N ASP A 326 29.03 15.98 12.73
CA ASP A 326 29.06 16.50 11.36
C ASP A 326 27.78 17.27 10.93
N LYS A 327 27.08 17.90 11.86
CA LYS A 327 25.90 18.71 11.55
C LYS A 327 26.19 19.63 10.36
N GLY A 328 25.33 19.57 9.33
CA GLY A 328 25.49 20.35 8.10
C GLY A 328 26.57 19.84 7.14
N ASN A 329 27.19 18.69 7.41
CA ASN A 329 28.21 18.09 6.54
C ASN A 329 28.06 16.57 6.40
N VAL A 330 26.93 15.99 6.81
CA VAL A 330 26.64 14.57 6.58
C VAL A 330 26.32 14.36 5.11
N ASN A 331 27.11 13.53 4.43
CA ASN A 331 26.99 13.38 2.99
C ASN A 331 26.07 12.18 2.63
N ILE A 332 25.56 12.20 1.40
CA ILE A 332 24.72 11.15 0.84
C ILE A 332 25.38 10.56 -0.42
N PRO A 333 24.92 9.38 -0.91
CA PRO A 333 25.49 8.77 -2.11
C PRO A 333 25.28 9.62 -3.37
N GLN A 334 26.31 9.71 -4.22
CA GLN A 334 26.21 10.39 -5.52
C GLN A 334 25.10 9.78 -6.42
N CYS A 335 24.88 8.46 -6.37
CA CYS A 335 23.81 7.84 -7.14
C CYS A 335 22.43 8.35 -6.71
N TYR A 336 22.25 8.81 -5.46
CA TYR A 336 21.02 9.43 -5.01
C TYR A 336 20.84 10.84 -5.56
N THR A 337 21.88 11.66 -5.49
CA THR A 337 21.80 13.05 -5.99
C THR A 337 21.63 13.10 -7.51
N GLN A 338 22.25 12.17 -8.23
CA GLN A 338 22.17 12.03 -9.68
C GLN A 338 20.87 11.42 -10.18
N ALA A 339 20.13 10.70 -9.33
CA ALA A 339 18.84 10.15 -9.70
C ALA A 339 17.76 11.24 -9.65
N LYS A 340 16.82 11.18 -10.60
CA LYS A 340 15.62 12.02 -10.58
C LYS A 340 14.57 11.46 -9.64
N TYR A 341 14.42 10.14 -9.63
CA TYR A 341 13.40 9.44 -8.85
C TYR A 341 14.02 8.51 -7.82
N PHE A 342 13.37 8.41 -6.70
CA PHE A 342 13.74 7.51 -5.61
C PHE A 342 12.57 6.58 -5.29
N ILE A 343 12.85 5.30 -5.06
CA ILE A 343 11.89 4.31 -4.53
C ILE A 343 12.45 3.80 -3.21
N ASN A 344 11.70 4.03 -2.15
CA ASN A 344 12.06 3.62 -0.80
C ASN A 344 11.33 2.32 -0.47
N MET A 345 12.07 1.20 -0.35
CA MET A 345 11.53 -0.12 -0.01
C MET A 345 12.00 -0.50 1.40
N ALA A 346 11.17 -0.22 2.39
CA ALA A 346 11.38 -0.64 3.77
C ALA A 346 11.03 -2.12 3.96
N HIS A 347 11.23 -2.63 5.18
CA HIS A 347 10.87 -3.99 5.56
C HIS A 347 9.95 -3.96 6.79
N LEU A 348 8.91 -4.80 6.82
CA LEU A 348 7.95 -4.85 7.92
C LEU A 348 8.58 -5.49 9.15
N ARG A 349 9.12 -4.68 10.04
CA ARG A 349 9.78 -5.16 11.26
C ARG A 349 9.88 -4.11 12.35
N PRO A 350 9.86 -4.52 13.62
CA PRO A 350 10.14 -3.65 14.76
C PRO A 350 11.65 -3.35 14.87
N HIS A 351 11.98 -2.41 15.75
CA HIS A 351 13.34 -2.00 16.04
C HIS A 351 13.51 -1.71 17.53
N SER A 352 14.52 -2.30 18.16
CA SER A 352 14.75 -2.20 19.60
C SER A 352 14.85 -0.76 20.13
N ARG A 353 15.50 0.15 19.41
CA ARG A 353 15.63 1.56 19.77
C ARG A 353 14.53 2.45 19.18
N GLY A 354 14.22 2.27 17.89
CA GLY A 354 13.29 3.14 17.16
C GLY A 354 11.82 2.77 17.31
N GLY A 355 11.51 1.60 17.86
CA GLY A 355 10.19 0.98 17.81
C GLY A 355 9.96 0.26 16.48
N VAL A 356 10.16 0.92 15.37
CA VAL A 356 9.99 0.35 14.02
C VAL A 356 11.17 0.65 13.09
N THR A 357 11.33 -0.19 12.04
CA THR A 357 12.20 0.10 10.89
C THR A 357 11.30 0.14 9.66
N LEU A 358 10.78 1.31 9.36
CA LEU A 358 9.92 1.57 8.21
C LEU A 358 10.59 2.56 7.24
N CYS A 359 9.83 3.26 6.41
CA CYS A 359 10.36 4.05 5.31
C CYS A 359 11.27 5.21 5.78
N ALA A 360 10.91 5.94 6.85
CA ALA A 360 11.75 7.00 7.36
C ALA A 360 13.11 6.47 7.83
N LYS A 361 13.10 5.41 8.63
CA LYS A 361 14.33 4.82 9.17
C LYS A 361 15.15 4.07 8.13
N ASN A 362 14.57 3.67 7.01
CA ASN A 362 15.30 3.07 5.90
C ASN A 362 16.41 4.00 5.39
N HIS A 363 16.24 5.32 5.47
CA HIS A 363 17.27 6.30 5.09
C HIS A 363 18.52 6.32 5.97
N PHE A 364 18.55 5.61 7.12
CA PHE A 364 19.77 5.49 7.93
C PHE A 364 20.96 4.92 7.14
N GLY A 365 20.72 3.99 6.22
CA GLY A 365 21.75 3.47 5.32
C GLY A 365 22.20 4.44 4.22
N SER A 366 21.75 5.70 4.28
CA SER A 366 22.06 6.74 3.27
C SER A 366 23.08 7.77 3.74
N THR A 367 23.62 7.67 4.96
CA THR A 367 24.40 8.70 5.61
C THR A 367 25.88 8.35 5.73
N TYR A 368 26.74 9.27 5.30
CA TYR A 368 28.19 9.23 5.49
C TYR A 368 28.62 10.35 6.45
N PHE A 369 29.33 9.98 7.50
CA PHE A 369 29.83 10.91 8.51
C PHE A 369 31.32 11.18 8.28
N PRO A 370 31.72 12.38 7.81
CA PRO A 370 33.12 12.72 7.54
C PRO A 370 34.06 12.57 8.74
N SER A 371 33.60 12.87 9.94
CA SER A 371 34.40 12.73 11.18
C SER A 371 34.73 11.26 11.53
N ARG A 372 33.99 10.32 10.95
CA ARG A 372 34.16 8.89 11.14
C ARG A 372 34.74 8.18 9.91
N ASP A 373 34.79 8.91 8.79
CA ASP A 373 35.14 8.36 7.46
C ASP A 373 34.34 7.09 7.09
N ASP A 374 33.04 7.06 7.43
CA ASP A 374 32.24 5.84 7.35
C ASP A 374 30.80 6.10 6.94
N TRP A 375 30.22 5.15 6.17
CA TRP A 375 28.80 5.03 5.88
C TRP A 375 28.08 4.39 7.07
N THR A 376 27.69 5.20 8.05
CA THR A 376 27.15 4.71 9.30
C THR A 376 25.99 5.56 9.82
N PRO A 377 24.90 4.92 10.29
CA PRO A 377 23.86 5.64 11.03
C PRO A 377 24.16 5.78 12.53
N ALA A 378 25.30 5.30 13.02
CA ALA A 378 25.56 5.18 14.45
C ALA A 378 25.32 6.49 15.23
N PRO A 379 25.77 7.68 14.76
CA PRO A 379 25.53 8.94 15.47
C PRO A 379 24.04 9.30 15.59
N LEU A 380 23.19 8.87 14.65
CA LEU A 380 21.77 9.24 14.62
C LEU A 380 20.91 8.49 15.64
N HIS A 381 21.38 7.35 16.16
CA HIS A 381 20.57 6.53 17.07
C HIS A 381 20.21 7.21 18.40
N ASN A 382 20.93 8.24 18.81
CA ASN A 382 20.63 9.01 20.01
C ASN A 382 19.55 10.09 19.78
N TYR A 383 19.22 10.37 18.52
CA TYR A 383 18.32 11.45 18.10
C TYR A 383 17.01 10.92 17.49
N MET A 384 16.70 9.67 17.78
CA MET A 384 15.43 9.02 17.46
C MET A 384 15.10 8.00 18.55
N GLY A 385 13.87 7.48 18.59
CA GLY A 385 13.61 6.32 19.40
C GLY A 385 12.30 6.37 20.19
N LYS A 386 11.79 5.18 20.46
CA LYS A 386 10.51 4.95 21.15
C LYS A 386 10.48 5.42 22.61
N THR A 387 11.63 5.67 23.23
CA THR A 387 11.74 6.17 24.61
C THR A 387 11.82 7.70 24.68
N LYS A 388 11.89 8.40 23.55
CA LYS A 388 11.83 9.86 23.50
C LYS A 388 10.41 10.35 23.77
N SER A 389 10.27 11.56 24.33
CA SER A 389 8.95 12.17 24.48
C SER A 389 8.39 12.55 23.11
N MET A 390 7.06 12.65 23.01
CA MET A 390 6.37 13.07 21.78
C MET A 390 6.71 14.51 21.36
N THR A 391 7.35 15.29 22.22
CA THR A 391 7.80 16.66 21.96
C THR A 391 9.31 16.75 21.76
N SER A 392 9.95 15.65 21.39
CA SER A 392 11.39 15.60 21.14
C SER A 392 11.72 15.66 19.66
N TYR A 393 12.76 16.40 19.30
CA TYR A 393 13.38 16.37 17.98
C TYR A 393 13.63 14.93 17.51
N ASN A 394 13.42 14.68 16.22
CA ASN A 394 13.69 13.38 15.62
C ASN A 394 14.41 13.53 14.27
N CYS A 395 15.61 12.96 14.17
CA CYS A 395 16.45 13.05 12.96
C CYS A 395 15.85 12.35 11.72
N LEU A 396 14.83 11.50 11.89
CA LEU A 396 14.15 10.88 10.76
C LEU A 396 13.37 11.91 9.93
N VAL A 397 12.94 13.02 10.53
CA VAL A 397 12.25 14.11 9.83
C VAL A 397 13.18 14.78 8.83
N ASP A 398 14.43 15.10 9.24
CA ASP A 398 15.42 15.66 8.32
C ASP A 398 15.69 14.72 7.14
N LEU A 399 15.78 13.41 7.40
CA LEU A 399 16.04 12.41 6.36
C LEU A 399 14.89 12.30 5.34
N ILE A 400 13.63 12.19 5.80
CA ILE A 400 12.50 12.11 4.88
C ILE A 400 12.12 13.46 4.28
N GLY A 401 12.58 14.58 4.88
CA GLY A 401 12.41 15.92 4.35
C GLY A 401 13.43 16.30 3.28
N HIS A 402 14.68 15.77 3.38
CA HIS A 402 15.78 16.14 2.50
C HIS A 402 15.46 15.90 1.01
N LYS A 403 15.72 16.91 0.16
CA LYS A 403 15.36 16.94 -1.28
C LYS A 403 15.87 15.75 -2.09
N HIS A 404 17.01 15.16 -1.71
CA HIS A 404 17.60 14.01 -2.41
C HIS A 404 17.28 12.65 -1.79
N LEU A 405 16.52 12.62 -0.70
CA LEU A 405 16.01 11.41 -0.02
C LEU A 405 14.49 11.36 -0.14
N GLY A 406 13.76 11.55 0.97
CA GLY A 406 12.31 11.52 0.93
C GLY A 406 11.70 12.60 0.03
N GLY A 407 12.32 13.76 -0.07
CA GLY A 407 11.87 14.86 -0.91
C GLY A 407 11.76 14.55 -2.41
N LYS A 408 12.42 13.50 -2.93
CA LYS A 408 12.28 13.02 -4.32
C LYS A 408 11.75 11.58 -4.44
N THR A 409 11.17 11.05 -3.38
CA THR A 409 10.63 9.70 -3.41
C THR A 409 9.34 9.67 -4.24
N LEU A 410 9.37 8.86 -5.29
CA LEU A 410 8.26 8.59 -6.18
C LEU A 410 7.26 7.61 -5.55
N LEU A 411 7.79 6.60 -4.84
CA LEU A 411 7.04 5.50 -4.27
C LEU A 411 7.69 5.01 -2.97
N TYR A 412 6.90 4.92 -1.93
CA TYR A 412 7.23 4.25 -0.68
C TYR A 412 6.60 2.87 -0.64
N MET A 413 7.36 1.87 -0.25
CA MET A 413 6.92 0.49 -0.10
C MET A 413 7.38 -0.10 1.22
N ILE A 414 6.59 -1.02 1.78
CA ILE A 414 7.02 -1.88 2.87
C ILE A 414 6.89 -3.33 2.39
N ASP A 415 8.03 -4.01 2.34
CA ASP A 415 8.09 -5.44 2.14
C ASP A 415 7.67 -6.15 3.42
N GLY A 416 6.56 -6.82 3.38
CA GLY A 416 5.98 -7.64 4.41
C GLY A 416 5.72 -9.07 3.93
N LEU A 417 6.41 -9.57 2.89
CA LEU A 417 6.27 -10.97 2.49
C LEU A 417 6.66 -11.88 3.66
N TYR A 418 7.82 -11.63 4.24
CA TYR A 418 8.28 -12.30 5.46
C TYR A 418 8.62 -11.25 6.51
N GLY A 419 7.71 -10.95 7.41
CA GLY A 419 7.96 -10.03 8.52
C GLY A 419 9.04 -10.56 9.46
N ALA A 420 9.83 -9.68 10.06
CA ALA A 420 10.93 -10.09 10.94
C ALA A 420 10.65 -9.77 12.40
N ARG A 421 11.33 -10.51 13.28
CA ARG A 421 11.23 -10.38 14.74
C ARG A 421 11.72 -9.01 15.23
N ASN A 422 12.79 -8.48 14.63
CA ASN A 422 13.38 -7.17 14.90
C ASN A 422 14.33 -6.77 13.76
N GLN A 423 15.11 -5.72 13.97
CA GLN A 423 16.07 -5.22 12.98
C GLN A 423 17.29 -6.15 12.76
N GLU A 424 17.53 -7.14 13.59
CA GLU A 424 18.76 -7.96 13.59
C GLU A 424 18.52 -9.47 13.54
N ASN A 425 17.27 -9.90 13.63
CA ASN A 425 16.94 -11.32 13.73
C ASN A 425 16.15 -11.84 12.53
N ASN A 426 15.73 -13.08 12.65
CA ASN A 426 15.09 -13.85 11.62
C ASN A 426 13.66 -13.35 11.31
N VAL A 427 13.17 -13.75 10.16
CA VAL A 427 11.75 -13.72 9.83
C VAL A 427 10.97 -14.61 10.81
N ILE A 428 9.78 -14.21 11.15
CA ILE A 428 8.86 -14.97 12.01
C ILE A 428 7.45 -14.95 11.44
N LYS A 429 6.69 -15.98 11.77
CA LYS A 429 5.25 -15.98 11.53
C LYS A 429 4.57 -15.01 12.49
N TYR A 430 3.53 -14.33 12.01
CA TYR A 430 2.79 -13.35 12.78
C TYR A 430 1.46 -13.92 13.26
N VAL A 431 1.21 -13.82 14.57
CA VAL A 431 -0.04 -14.26 15.21
C VAL A 431 -1.24 -13.51 14.64
N SER A 432 -1.10 -12.22 14.36
CA SER A 432 -2.15 -11.39 13.76
C SER A 432 -2.55 -11.82 12.35
N PHE A 433 -1.75 -12.67 11.71
CA PHE A 433 -2.02 -13.26 10.39
C PHE A 433 -2.41 -14.75 10.48
N GLY A 434 -2.77 -15.24 11.68
CA GLY A 434 -3.19 -16.63 11.91
C GLY A 434 -2.02 -17.59 12.07
N ASP A 435 -0.95 -17.16 12.73
CA ASP A 435 0.31 -17.91 12.91
C ASP A 435 0.97 -18.27 11.58
N ASP A 436 0.82 -17.38 10.59
CA ASP A 436 1.36 -17.55 9.25
C ASP A 436 2.29 -16.38 8.88
N TRP A 437 2.97 -16.50 7.72
CA TRP A 437 3.77 -15.42 7.17
C TRP A 437 2.87 -14.21 6.87
N SER A 438 3.42 -13.01 7.03
CA SER A 438 2.65 -11.78 6.76
C SER A 438 2.24 -11.64 5.31
N SER A 439 2.96 -12.24 4.34
CA SER A 439 2.59 -12.37 2.93
C SER A 439 2.03 -11.08 2.32
N SER A 440 2.58 -9.94 2.71
CA SER A 440 1.99 -8.61 2.50
C SER A 440 2.92 -7.67 1.75
N ILE A 441 2.34 -6.78 0.96
CA ILE A 441 3.02 -5.62 0.37
C ILE A 441 2.21 -4.37 0.71
N PHE A 442 2.90 -3.30 1.13
CA PHE A 442 2.30 -1.99 1.32
C PHE A 442 2.92 -0.99 0.36
N ALA A 443 2.13 -0.05 -0.13
CA ALA A 443 2.62 1.05 -0.96
C ALA A 443 1.86 2.35 -0.72
N SER A 444 2.56 3.48 -0.81
CA SER A 444 2.00 4.82 -0.71
C SER A 444 2.89 5.85 -1.41
N GLN A 445 2.33 7.03 -1.66
CA GLN A 445 3.09 8.24 -2.01
C GLN A 445 3.25 9.19 -0.81
N ASP A 446 2.66 8.83 0.34
CA ASP A 446 2.75 9.59 1.59
C ASP A 446 3.67 8.84 2.57
N PRO A 447 4.88 9.38 2.89
CA PRO A 447 5.84 8.71 3.76
C PRO A 447 5.35 8.54 5.20
N VAL A 448 4.54 9.47 5.68
CA VAL A 448 4.04 9.44 7.05
C VAL A 448 2.86 8.49 7.17
N ALA A 449 1.96 8.50 6.18
CA ALA A 449 0.82 7.59 6.16
C ALA A 449 1.23 6.11 6.10
N ILE A 450 2.19 5.76 5.24
CA ILE A 450 2.64 4.37 5.13
C ILE A 450 3.33 3.88 6.42
N ASP A 451 4.13 4.73 7.04
CA ASP A 451 4.81 4.39 8.28
C ASP A 451 3.80 4.31 9.45
N SER A 452 2.75 5.15 9.47
CA SER A 452 1.65 5.06 10.44
C SER A 452 0.90 3.75 10.33
N VAL A 453 0.54 3.34 9.12
CA VAL A 453 -0.11 2.04 8.87
C VAL A 453 0.81 0.89 9.26
N GLY A 454 2.08 0.92 8.85
CA GLY A 454 3.07 -0.10 9.23
C GLY A 454 3.23 -0.22 10.75
N LEU A 455 3.23 0.90 11.47
CA LEU A 455 3.29 0.92 12.93
C LEU A 455 2.05 0.28 13.57
N ASP A 456 0.85 0.56 13.05
CA ASP A 456 -0.39 -0.02 13.58
C ASP A 456 -0.39 -1.55 13.45
N PHE A 457 0.05 -2.08 12.30
CA PHE A 457 0.22 -3.52 12.13
C PHE A 457 1.24 -4.10 13.10
N LEU A 458 2.40 -3.47 13.27
CA LEU A 458 3.45 -3.94 14.18
C LEU A 458 3.05 -3.81 15.66
N ARG A 459 2.34 -2.76 16.06
CA ARG A 459 1.79 -2.62 17.42
C ARG A 459 0.75 -3.69 17.73
N HIS A 460 -0.11 -4.01 16.76
CA HIS A 460 -1.08 -5.08 16.93
C HIS A 460 -0.40 -6.44 17.08
N GLU A 461 0.52 -6.76 16.18
CA GLU A 461 1.31 -8.00 16.27
C GLU A 461 2.06 -8.11 17.60
N ASN A 462 2.71 -7.04 18.03
CA ASN A 462 3.47 -7.02 19.28
C ASN A 462 2.62 -7.33 20.53
N LYS A 463 1.33 -6.93 20.53
CA LYS A 463 0.40 -7.28 21.60
C LYS A 463 0.06 -8.78 21.65
N LEU A 464 0.14 -9.48 20.53
CA LEU A 464 -0.23 -10.89 20.40
C LEU A 464 0.99 -11.81 20.45
N ASN A 465 2.14 -11.35 19.96
CA ASN A 465 3.34 -12.16 19.72
C ASN A 465 4.51 -11.69 20.60
N GLN A 466 4.72 -12.38 21.70
CA GLN A 466 5.79 -12.07 22.65
C GLN A 466 7.21 -12.33 22.09
N ALA A 467 7.33 -13.08 20.98
CA ALA A 467 8.62 -13.28 20.32
C ALA A 467 9.10 -12.03 19.57
N MET A 468 8.22 -11.09 19.29
CA MET A 468 8.54 -9.83 18.63
C MET A 468 9.20 -8.85 19.62
N VAL A 469 10.15 -8.05 19.14
CA VAL A 469 10.70 -6.95 19.93
C VAL A 469 9.63 -5.91 20.22
N ASP A 470 9.63 -5.41 21.44
CA ASP A 470 8.68 -4.44 21.95
C ASP A 470 8.58 -3.16 21.11
N VAL A 471 7.36 -2.81 20.72
CA VAL A 471 6.99 -1.62 19.93
C VAL A 471 6.23 -0.59 20.79
N SER A 472 6.26 -0.76 22.12
CA SER A 472 5.65 0.19 23.07
C SER A 472 6.39 1.55 23.11
N GLY A 473 5.85 2.48 23.90
CA GLY A 473 6.37 3.84 24.02
C GLY A 473 5.93 4.73 22.86
N ASN A 474 6.81 5.62 22.42
CA ASN A 474 6.53 6.65 21.43
C ASN A 474 7.26 6.42 20.08
N PRO A 475 7.10 5.27 19.41
CA PRO A 475 7.72 5.03 18.10
C PRO A 475 7.19 5.97 17.01
N ASP A 476 6.03 6.57 17.23
CA ASP A 476 5.33 7.52 16.37
C ASP A 476 5.77 9.00 16.59
N ASN A 477 6.69 9.28 17.53
CA ASN A 477 7.21 10.63 17.72
C ASN A 477 7.62 11.29 16.38
N TYR A 478 8.40 10.59 15.54
CA TYR A 478 8.83 11.15 14.27
C TYR A 478 7.68 11.37 13.26
N MET A 479 6.61 10.61 13.35
CA MET A 479 5.44 10.77 12.49
C MET A 479 4.68 12.05 12.83
N HIS A 480 4.56 12.35 14.13
CA HIS A 480 4.01 13.63 14.61
C HIS A 480 4.89 14.81 14.16
N GLU A 481 6.19 14.71 14.39
CA GLU A 481 7.16 15.75 13.97
C GLU A 481 7.14 15.96 12.45
N ALA A 482 7.06 14.88 11.65
CA ALA A 482 7.01 14.94 10.20
C ALA A 482 5.67 15.46 9.65
N ALA A 483 4.56 15.03 10.25
CA ALA A 483 3.23 15.51 9.88
C ALA A 483 3.08 17.02 10.12
N LEU A 484 3.71 17.52 11.18
CA LEU A 484 3.66 18.92 11.62
C LEU A 484 5.02 19.62 11.44
N ALA A 485 5.81 19.27 10.42
CA ALA A 485 7.18 19.79 10.28
C ALA A 485 7.27 21.32 10.12
N ASP A 486 6.19 21.96 9.69
CA ASP A 486 6.02 23.43 9.68
C ASP A 486 5.76 24.04 11.07
N ASN A 487 5.24 23.25 12.01
CA ASN A 487 5.05 23.63 13.42
C ASN A 487 5.14 22.39 14.33
N PRO A 488 6.33 21.77 14.44
CA PRO A 488 6.46 20.48 15.12
C PRO A 488 6.32 20.60 16.64
N PRO A 489 5.85 19.55 17.33
CA PRO A 489 5.71 19.53 18.80
C PRO A 489 7.01 19.83 19.54
N SER A 490 8.17 19.52 18.97
CA SER A 490 9.48 19.85 19.54
C SER A 490 9.89 21.31 19.43
N GLY A 491 9.19 22.11 18.62
CA GLY A 491 9.60 23.47 18.25
C GLY A 491 10.83 23.52 17.32
N THR A 492 11.31 22.38 16.83
CA THR A 492 12.51 22.32 15.96
C THR A 492 12.27 23.06 14.64
N PHE A 493 13.28 23.78 14.18
CA PHE A 493 13.33 24.30 12.82
C PHE A 493 13.96 23.23 11.91
N TYR A 494 13.13 22.45 11.23
CA TYR A 494 13.59 21.45 10.28
C TYR A 494 13.94 22.12 8.95
N ASP A 495 15.23 22.14 8.62
CA ASP A 495 15.82 22.68 7.41
C ASP A 495 16.97 21.77 6.95
N PRO A 496 16.64 20.59 6.38
CA PRO A 496 17.67 19.61 6.02
C PRO A 496 18.56 20.04 4.85
N GLU A 497 18.21 21.11 4.13
CA GLU A 497 19.02 21.71 3.07
C GLU A 497 20.01 22.75 3.60
N GLY A 498 19.74 23.32 4.77
CA GLY A 498 20.56 24.40 5.35
C GLY A 498 20.45 25.73 4.59
N ASP A 499 19.34 25.96 3.90
CA ASP A 499 19.12 27.17 3.08
C ASP A 499 18.18 28.19 3.75
N GLY A 500 17.79 27.97 4.99
CA GLY A 500 16.87 28.81 5.74
C GLY A 500 15.40 28.52 5.49
N THR A 501 15.07 27.50 4.71
CA THR A 501 13.69 27.13 4.38
C THR A 501 13.20 26.02 5.32
N ARG A 502 12.17 26.32 6.13
CA ARG A 502 11.54 25.32 6.98
C ARG A 502 10.77 24.30 6.14
N LEU A 503 10.83 23.03 6.53
CA LEU A 503 9.99 22.00 5.94
C LEU A 503 8.51 22.31 6.15
N ALA A 504 7.71 22.11 5.11
CA ALA A 504 6.26 21.98 5.23
C ALA A 504 5.90 20.57 5.74
N SER A 505 4.62 20.36 6.08
CA SER A 505 4.11 19.01 6.40
C SER A 505 4.59 17.97 5.38
N LEU A 506 5.14 16.86 5.85
CA LEU A 506 5.68 15.79 5.00
C LEU A 506 4.64 14.72 4.65
N GLY A 507 3.51 14.67 5.36
CA GLY A 507 2.46 13.70 5.13
C GLY A 507 1.39 13.75 6.23
N VAL A 508 0.50 12.77 6.26
CA VAL A 508 -0.56 12.67 7.26
C VAL A 508 -0.31 11.51 8.22
N HIS A 509 -0.43 11.81 9.52
CA HIS A 509 -0.36 10.80 10.58
C HIS A 509 -1.74 10.59 11.23
N GLU A 510 -2.06 9.34 11.47
CA GLU A 510 -3.29 8.89 12.12
C GLU A 510 -3.12 7.42 12.52
N HIS A 511 -3.85 6.98 13.54
CA HIS A 511 -3.99 5.57 13.88
C HIS A 511 -5.37 5.05 13.51
N TRP A 512 -5.48 3.78 13.14
CA TRP A 512 -6.76 3.13 12.87
C TRP A 512 -7.66 3.05 14.12
N ASN A 513 -8.96 2.84 13.90
CA ASN A 513 -9.92 2.69 14.97
C ASN A 513 -9.66 1.43 15.83
N ASN A 514 -9.42 0.31 15.20
CA ASN A 514 -9.07 -0.96 15.86
C ASN A 514 -8.47 -1.97 14.87
N PRO A 515 -7.81 -3.04 15.36
CA PRO A 515 -7.15 -4.03 14.50
C PRO A 515 -8.10 -4.91 13.66
N THR A 516 -9.36 -5.00 14.04
CA THR A 516 -10.35 -5.78 13.30
C THR A 516 -10.83 -5.05 12.06
N ASP A 517 -11.24 -3.82 12.24
CA ASP A 517 -11.85 -2.99 11.20
C ASP A 517 -10.81 -2.28 10.33
N LYS A 518 -9.68 -1.88 10.93
CA LYS A 518 -8.57 -1.16 10.29
C LYS A 518 -9.04 0.08 9.53
N GLN A 519 -9.98 0.84 10.12
CA GLN A 519 -10.54 2.02 9.49
C GLN A 519 -9.82 3.28 9.97
N TYR A 520 -9.46 4.12 9.01
CA TYR A 520 -8.92 5.46 9.20
C TYR A 520 -9.96 6.51 8.83
N SER A 521 -9.74 7.76 9.18
CA SER A 521 -10.72 8.83 8.98
C SER A 521 -11.21 8.95 7.54
N ARG A 522 -10.32 8.82 6.55
CA ARG A 522 -10.69 8.89 5.13
C ARG A 522 -11.52 7.68 4.68
N ASN A 523 -11.28 6.50 5.24
CA ASN A 523 -12.11 5.31 4.99
C ASN A 523 -13.57 5.54 5.45
N LEU A 524 -13.76 6.40 6.45
CA LEU A 524 -15.08 6.76 7.01
C LEU A 524 -15.72 7.96 6.30
N GLY A 525 -15.17 8.40 5.16
CA GLY A 525 -15.76 9.46 4.35
C GLY A 525 -15.51 10.88 4.85
N THR A 526 -14.60 11.12 5.80
CA THR A 526 -14.31 12.46 6.33
C THR A 526 -13.60 13.36 5.30
N GLY A 527 -13.05 12.79 4.22
CA GLY A 527 -12.23 13.50 3.25
C GLY A 527 -10.83 13.88 3.75
N LYS A 528 -10.48 13.55 5.00
CA LYS A 528 -9.18 13.84 5.65
C LYS A 528 -8.55 12.56 6.18
N GLY A 529 -7.26 12.62 6.52
CA GLY A 529 -6.56 11.49 7.12
C GLY A 529 -6.07 10.44 6.11
N ILE A 530 -5.80 9.25 6.63
CA ILE A 530 -5.32 8.09 5.87
C ILE A 530 -6.51 7.35 5.22
N GLU A 531 -6.28 6.79 4.05
CA GLU A 531 -7.16 5.83 3.38
C GLU A 531 -6.40 4.50 3.23
N LEU A 532 -6.76 3.49 4.01
CA LEU A 532 -6.24 2.14 3.82
C LEU A 532 -7.10 1.39 2.80
N VAL A 533 -6.50 1.00 1.68
CA VAL A 533 -7.18 0.27 0.60
C VAL A 533 -6.63 -1.14 0.49
N VAL A 534 -7.52 -2.12 0.53
CA VAL A 534 -7.20 -3.53 0.30
C VAL A 534 -7.71 -3.91 -1.10
N PRO A 535 -6.83 -4.16 -2.09
CA PRO A 535 -7.25 -4.62 -3.42
C PRO A 535 -8.03 -5.94 -3.34
N ARG A 536 -9.10 -6.03 -4.09
CA ARG A 536 -9.91 -7.25 -4.22
C ARG A 536 -9.38 -8.20 -5.29
#